data_f6301e07c48285c4ffa655d89e7c6cc7
#
_entry.id   f6301e07c48285c4ffa655d89e7c6cc7
#
_cell.length_a   1.000
_cell.length_b   1.000
_cell.length_c   1.000
_cell.angle_alpha   90.00
_cell.angle_beta   90.00
_cell.angle_gamma   90.00
#
_symmetry.space_group_name_H-M   'P 1'
#
loop_
_entity.id
_entity.type
_entity.pdbx_description
1 polymer ?
#
loop_
_entity_poly.entity_id
_entity_poly.type
_entity_poly.pdbx_seq_one_letter_code
_entity_poly.pdbx_strand_id
1 'polypeptide(L)'
;MLSYCEYVESEKIAMELFEEYQKQLESSWILFDDVVDMLHSLEGYRLGIISNGKSIQQRAKLSCTNIEKYFEIILISEETGFAKPSVDIFYEAVKQSGEKIDSVIYVGDNIKTDILPCEKIGMKCVLVDRNNICEKNICKIKNLYEIHNVLLNDIGQYNTELSIRSSAQ
;
A
#
# COMPACT_ATOMS: atom_id res chain seq x y z
N MET A 1 -43.52 -16.37 -0.65
CA MET A 1 -43.38 -14.92 -0.87
C MET A 1 -43.54 -14.25 0.49
N LEU A 2 -42.48 -13.62 1.00
CA LEU A 2 -42.54 -12.88 2.28
C LEU A 2 -43.50 -11.70 2.14
N SER A 3 -44.29 -11.41 3.19
CA SER A 3 -45.09 -10.19 3.23
C SER A 3 -44.17 -8.96 3.24
N TYR A 4 -44.67 -7.78 2.83
CA TYR A 4 -43.91 -6.54 2.84
C TYR A 4 -43.35 -6.23 4.26
N CYS A 5 -44.11 -6.51 5.30
CA CYS A 5 -43.64 -6.30 6.67
C CYS A 5 -42.50 -7.25 7.07
N GLU A 6 -42.58 -8.53 6.70
CA GLU A 6 -41.51 -9.50 6.95
C GLU A 6 -40.23 -9.15 6.15
N TYR A 7 -40.39 -8.62 4.94
CA TYR A 7 -39.26 -8.13 4.14
C TYR A 7 -38.55 -6.95 4.81
N VAL A 8 -39.29 -5.93 5.26
CA VAL A 8 -38.75 -4.75 5.93
C VAL A 8 -38.08 -5.13 7.27
N GLU A 9 -38.67 -6.04 8.02
CA GLU A 9 -38.10 -6.51 9.28
C GLU A 9 -36.79 -7.30 9.05
N SER A 10 -36.75 -8.15 8.02
CA SER A 10 -35.53 -8.89 7.65
C SER A 10 -34.40 -7.97 7.16
N GLU A 11 -34.72 -6.90 6.44
CA GLU A 11 -33.76 -5.89 5.98
C GLU A 11 -33.17 -5.11 7.16
N LYS A 12 -34.01 -4.73 8.11
CA LYS A 12 -33.56 -4.06 9.34
C LYS A 12 -32.60 -4.93 10.15
N ILE A 13 -32.92 -6.20 10.37
CA ILE A 13 -32.06 -7.15 11.06
C ILE A 13 -30.74 -7.34 10.31
N ALA A 14 -30.78 -7.43 8.99
CA ALA A 14 -29.58 -7.55 8.18
C ALA A 14 -28.67 -6.32 8.30
N MET A 15 -29.24 -5.11 8.35
CA MET A 15 -28.49 -3.88 8.58
C MET A 15 -27.85 -3.83 9.97
N GLU A 16 -28.60 -4.18 11.02
CA GLU A 16 -28.09 -4.24 12.39
C GLU A 16 -26.92 -5.24 12.53
N LEU A 17 -27.05 -6.43 11.94
CA LEU A 17 -26.00 -7.43 11.91
C LEU A 17 -24.77 -6.96 11.12
N PHE A 18 -24.97 -6.24 10.03
CA PHE A 18 -23.87 -5.67 9.23
C PHE A 18 -23.13 -4.57 9.99
N GLU A 19 -23.85 -3.68 10.68
CA GLU A 19 -23.24 -2.65 11.52
C GLU A 19 -22.43 -3.26 12.68
N GLU A 20 -22.96 -4.29 13.33
CA GLU A 20 -22.24 -5.00 14.40
C GLU A 20 -20.99 -5.70 13.85
N TYR A 21 -21.11 -6.37 12.70
CA TYR A 21 -19.95 -6.96 12.01
C TYR A 21 -18.89 -5.92 11.68
N GLN A 22 -19.30 -4.74 11.16
CA GLN A 22 -18.36 -3.66 10.88
C GLN A 22 -17.64 -3.17 12.15
N LYS A 23 -18.34 -2.96 13.24
CA LYS A 23 -17.73 -2.55 14.53
C LYS A 23 -16.73 -3.58 15.03
N GLN A 24 -17.06 -4.86 14.97
CA GLN A 24 -16.15 -5.93 15.36
C GLN A 24 -14.92 -6.00 14.46
N LEU A 25 -15.10 -5.84 13.15
CA LEU A 25 -14.01 -5.77 12.20
C LEU A 25 -13.08 -4.58 12.50
N GLU A 26 -13.63 -3.40 12.74
CA GLU A 26 -12.87 -2.19 13.05
C GLU A 26 -12.07 -2.32 14.34
N SER A 27 -12.65 -2.94 15.37
CA SER A 27 -11.96 -3.20 16.64
C SER A 27 -10.83 -4.23 16.54
N SER A 28 -10.78 -5.01 15.46
CA SER A 28 -9.76 -6.03 15.21
C SER A 28 -8.56 -5.53 14.39
N TRP A 29 -8.59 -4.29 13.91
CA TRP A 29 -7.47 -3.76 13.13
C TRP A 29 -6.27 -3.48 14.02
N ILE A 30 -5.22 -4.24 13.81
CA ILE A 30 -3.93 -4.09 14.47
C ILE A 30 -2.83 -3.95 13.42
N LEU A 31 -1.81 -3.19 13.77
CA LEU A 31 -0.59 -3.12 12.96
C LEU A 31 0.27 -4.36 13.21
N PHE A 32 1.05 -4.74 12.21
CA PHE A 32 2.18 -5.62 12.44
C PHE A 32 3.24 -4.90 13.28
N ASP A 33 3.98 -5.63 14.07
CA ASP A 33 4.95 -5.10 15.06
C ASP A 33 6.05 -4.24 14.39
N ASP A 34 6.37 -4.52 13.12
CA ASP A 34 7.41 -3.84 12.37
C ASP A 34 6.97 -2.51 11.72
N VAL A 35 5.69 -2.14 11.77
CA VAL A 35 5.15 -0.99 11.02
C VAL A 35 5.59 0.33 11.64
N VAL A 36 5.39 0.52 12.94
CA VAL A 36 5.64 1.81 13.61
C VAL A 36 7.11 2.15 13.60
N ASP A 37 7.97 1.18 13.93
CA ASP A 37 9.42 1.36 13.92
C ASP A 37 9.94 1.66 12.52
N MET A 38 9.42 0.97 11.51
CA MET A 38 9.76 1.25 10.11
C MET A 38 9.36 2.68 9.72
N LEU A 39 8.12 3.11 10.04
CA LEU A 39 7.66 4.46 9.72
C LEU A 39 8.53 5.54 10.37
N HIS A 40 8.94 5.35 11.62
CA HIS A 40 9.88 6.26 12.29
C HIS A 40 11.26 6.25 11.63
N SER A 41 11.74 5.08 11.22
CA SER A 41 13.05 4.94 10.58
C SER A 41 13.12 5.56 9.18
N LEU A 42 11.97 5.81 8.55
CA LEU A 42 11.86 6.49 7.26
C LEU A 42 11.64 8.01 7.40
N GLU A 43 11.94 8.59 8.56
CA GLU A 43 11.97 10.05 8.72
C GLU A 43 12.92 10.69 7.67
N GLY A 44 12.40 11.67 6.95
CA GLY A 44 13.10 12.29 5.82
C GLY A 44 12.74 11.72 4.43
N TYR A 45 12.04 10.60 4.36
CA TYR A 45 11.42 10.12 3.13
C TYR A 45 9.97 10.62 3.02
N ARG A 46 9.54 10.88 1.78
CA ARG A 46 8.14 11.19 1.50
C ARG A 46 7.36 9.88 1.35
N LEU A 47 6.36 9.69 2.17
CA LEU A 47 5.60 8.45 2.22
C LEU A 47 4.20 8.65 1.61
N GLY A 48 3.75 7.67 0.85
CA GLY A 48 2.39 7.58 0.32
C GLY A 48 1.78 6.20 0.54
N ILE A 49 0.45 6.15 0.48
CA ILE A 49 -0.31 4.90 0.57
C ILE A 49 -1.26 4.78 -0.61
N ILE A 50 -1.35 3.57 -1.18
CA ILE A 50 -2.32 3.22 -2.21
C ILE A 50 -3.15 2.05 -1.69
N SER A 51 -4.46 2.23 -1.55
CA SER A 51 -5.35 1.22 -0.99
C SER A 51 -6.59 0.99 -1.85
N ASN A 52 -6.90 -0.28 -2.11
CA ASN A 52 -8.20 -0.63 -2.67
C ASN A 52 -9.25 -0.71 -1.55
N GLY A 53 -10.46 -0.22 -1.84
CA GLY A 53 -11.62 -0.36 -0.95
C GLY A 53 -12.44 0.91 -0.83
N LYS A 54 -13.36 0.88 0.12
CA LYS A 54 -14.23 1.99 0.48
C LYS A 54 -13.46 3.07 1.24
N SER A 55 -13.65 4.33 0.86
CA SER A 55 -12.94 5.47 1.46
C SER A 55 -13.14 5.51 2.98
N ILE A 56 -14.37 5.45 3.43
CA ILE A 56 -14.69 5.49 4.85
C ILE A 56 -13.96 4.40 5.65
N GLN A 57 -13.89 3.19 5.12
CA GLN A 57 -13.24 2.07 5.79
C GLN A 57 -11.70 2.22 5.80
N GLN A 58 -11.09 2.59 4.66
CA GLN A 58 -9.64 2.70 4.59
C GLN A 58 -9.13 3.88 5.42
N ARG A 59 -9.84 5.02 5.42
CA ARG A 59 -9.50 6.16 6.28
C ARG A 59 -9.69 5.83 7.76
N ALA A 60 -10.76 5.12 8.13
CA ALA A 60 -10.95 4.65 9.50
C ALA A 60 -9.79 3.76 9.95
N LYS A 61 -9.29 2.84 9.11
CA LYS A 61 -8.10 2.02 9.42
C LYS A 61 -6.87 2.85 9.74
N LEU A 62 -6.57 3.84 8.88
CA LEU A 62 -5.40 4.70 9.07
C LEU A 62 -5.51 5.54 10.35
N SER A 63 -6.71 6.05 10.63
CA SER A 63 -6.99 6.84 11.83
C SER A 63 -6.94 6.01 13.12
N CYS A 64 -7.65 4.87 13.17
CA CYS A 64 -7.68 3.98 14.35
C CYS A 64 -6.29 3.43 14.69
N THR A 65 -5.45 3.17 13.68
CA THR A 65 -4.08 2.70 13.88
C THR A 65 -3.07 3.84 14.09
N ASN A 66 -3.52 5.11 14.04
CA ASN A 66 -2.71 6.31 14.25
C ASN A 66 -1.48 6.42 13.32
N ILE A 67 -1.58 5.89 12.10
CA ILE A 67 -0.48 5.95 11.11
C ILE A 67 -0.73 6.97 9.98
N GLU A 68 -1.92 7.52 9.85
CA GLU A 68 -2.28 8.49 8.79
C GLU A 68 -1.29 9.66 8.71
N LYS A 69 -0.83 10.14 9.86
CA LYS A 69 0.10 11.28 10.00
C LYS A 69 1.48 11.09 9.33
N TYR A 70 1.85 9.87 8.99
CA TYR A 70 3.13 9.59 8.32
C TYR A 70 3.06 9.74 6.79
N PHE A 71 1.85 9.81 6.22
CA PHE A 71 1.65 9.78 4.78
C PHE A 71 1.23 11.15 4.25
N GLU A 72 2.01 11.67 3.30
CA GLU A 72 1.66 12.90 2.58
C GLU A 72 0.60 12.65 1.50
N ILE A 73 0.59 11.44 0.93
CA ILE A 73 -0.27 11.05 -0.18
C ILE A 73 -1.07 9.82 0.26
N ILE A 74 -2.39 9.92 0.20
CA ILE A 74 -3.30 8.79 0.49
C ILE A 74 -4.25 8.64 -0.69
N LEU A 75 -4.06 7.55 -1.44
CA LEU A 75 -4.90 7.21 -2.60
C LEU A 75 -5.75 5.99 -2.29
N ILE A 76 -7.05 6.19 -2.27
CA ILE A 76 -8.03 5.14 -2.08
C ILE A 76 -8.81 4.95 -3.38
N SER A 77 -8.99 3.71 -3.81
CA SER A 77 -9.57 3.40 -5.11
C SER A 77 -10.97 3.99 -5.33
N GLU A 78 -11.80 4.08 -4.28
CA GLU A 78 -13.12 4.70 -4.38
C GLU A 78 -13.02 6.22 -4.62
N GLU A 79 -12.01 6.89 -4.09
CA GLU A 79 -11.81 8.33 -4.24
C GLU A 79 -11.22 8.69 -5.59
N THR A 80 -10.30 7.87 -6.08
CA THR A 80 -9.59 8.12 -7.34
C THR A 80 -10.33 7.62 -8.58
N GLY A 81 -11.26 6.67 -8.40
CA GLY A 81 -11.90 5.94 -9.49
C GLY A 81 -11.02 4.84 -10.11
N PHE A 82 -9.78 4.70 -9.65
CA PHE A 82 -8.83 3.67 -10.12
C PHE A 82 -8.52 2.69 -9.00
N ALA A 83 -8.55 1.39 -9.31
CA ALA A 83 -8.23 0.34 -8.36
C ALA A 83 -7.06 -0.52 -8.85
N LYS A 84 -6.18 -0.94 -7.96
CA LYS A 84 -5.16 -1.96 -8.27
C LYS A 84 -5.84 -3.24 -8.74
N PRO A 85 -5.41 -3.89 -9.82
CA PRO A 85 -4.13 -3.78 -10.52
C PRO A 85 -4.07 -2.75 -11.67
N SER A 86 -5.03 -1.81 -11.81
CA SER A 86 -4.88 -0.75 -12.83
C SER A 86 -3.60 0.05 -12.56
N VAL A 87 -2.82 0.30 -13.61
CA VAL A 87 -1.62 1.14 -13.53
C VAL A 87 -1.94 2.61 -13.26
N ASP A 88 -3.18 3.04 -13.52
CA ASP A 88 -3.59 4.44 -13.41
C ASP A 88 -3.47 4.97 -11.98
N ILE A 89 -3.75 4.14 -10.96
CA ILE A 89 -3.61 4.56 -9.57
C ILE A 89 -2.14 4.81 -9.18
N PHE A 90 -1.21 4.05 -9.77
CA PHE A 90 0.22 4.24 -9.55
C PHE A 90 0.74 5.50 -10.26
N TYR A 91 0.26 5.76 -11.49
CA TYR A 91 0.55 7.02 -12.17
C TYR A 91 0.00 8.22 -11.43
N GLU A 92 -1.18 8.12 -10.84
CA GLU A 92 -1.73 9.20 -10.01
C GLU A 92 -0.88 9.43 -8.75
N ALA A 93 -0.35 8.36 -8.12
CA ALA A 93 0.56 8.49 -7.00
C ALA A 93 1.87 9.22 -7.39
N VAL A 94 2.48 8.84 -8.51
CA VAL A 94 3.67 9.49 -9.04
C VAL A 94 3.39 10.96 -9.35
N LYS A 95 2.27 11.25 -9.99
CA LYS A 95 1.86 12.63 -10.31
C LYS A 95 1.68 13.48 -9.05
N GLN A 96 1.02 12.96 -8.01
CA GLN A 96 0.83 13.71 -6.76
C GLN A 96 2.13 13.87 -5.97
N SER A 97 3.05 12.92 -6.07
CA SER A 97 4.36 13.05 -5.44
C SER A 97 5.23 14.12 -6.11
N GLY A 98 5.01 14.41 -7.38
CA GLY A 98 5.89 15.27 -8.18
C GLY A 98 7.24 14.65 -8.49
N GLU A 99 7.45 13.39 -8.15
CA GLU A 99 8.70 12.66 -8.35
C GLU A 99 8.72 11.96 -9.72
N LYS A 100 9.91 11.53 -10.14
CA LYS A 100 10.04 10.65 -11.29
C LYS A 100 9.70 9.22 -10.90
N ILE A 101 9.16 8.45 -11.85
CA ILE A 101 8.71 7.06 -11.60
C ILE A 101 9.85 6.14 -11.13
N ASP A 102 11.06 6.37 -11.62
CA ASP A 102 12.27 5.64 -11.26
C ASP A 102 12.84 6.00 -9.87
N SER A 103 12.38 7.13 -9.31
CA SER A 103 12.73 7.59 -7.96
C SER A 103 11.72 7.13 -6.90
N VAL A 104 10.63 6.47 -7.30
CA VAL A 104 9.60 5.97 -6.39
C VAL A 104 9.74 4.46 -6.22
N ILE A 105 9.67 4.02 -4.98
CA ILE A 105 9.65 2.59 -4.63
C ILE A 105 8.28 2.25 -4.07
N TYR A 106 7.62 1.27 -4.67
CA TYR A 106 6.36 0.75 -4.18
C TYR A 106 6.59 -0.53 -3.37
N VAL A 107 6.00 -0.62 -2.20
CA VAL A 107 6.08 -1.77 -1.30
C VAL A 107 4.68 -2.37 -1.17
N GLY A 108 4.52 -3.64 -1.51
CA GLY A 108 3.22 -4.32 -1.46
C GLY A 108 3.34 -5.80 -1.15
N ASP A 109 2.25 -6.44 -0.81
CA ASP A 109 2.21 -7.85 -0.39
C ASP A 109 1.58 -8.79 -1.43
N ASN A 110 1.04 -8.24 -2.50
CA ASN A 110 0.36 -9.04 -3.51
C ASN A 110 1.01 -8.89 -4.89
N ILE A 111 1.48 -10.02 -5.43
CA ILE A 111 2.16 -10.04 -6.73
C ILE A 111 1.25 -9.51 -7.85
N LYS A 112 -0.03 -9.90 -7.88
CA LYS A 112 -0.93 -9.57 -8.99
C LYS A 112 -1.40 -8.12 -8.95
N THR A 113 -1.68 -7.60 -7.76
CA THR A 113 -2.26 -6.26 -7.59
C THR A 113 -1.21 -5.18 -7.33
N ASP A 114 -0.03 -5.55 -6.84
CA ASP A 114 0.98 -4.60 -6.42
C ASP A 114 2.24 -4.66 -7.30
N ILE A 115 2.85 -5.84 -7.44
CA ILE A 115 4.16 -5.96 -8.08
C ILE A 115 4.05 -5.89 -9.61
N LEU A 116 3.22 -6.73 -10.24
CA LEU A 116 3.11 -6.78 -11.69
C LEU A 116 2.70 -5.43 -12.33
N PRO A 117 1.75 -4.65 -11.77
CA PRO A 117 1.45 -3.32 -12.30
C PRO A 117 2.63 -2.34 -12.20
N CYS A 118 3.39 -2.38 -11.10
CA CYS A 118 4.56 -1.53 -10.90
C CYS A 118 5.67 -1.86 -11.90
N GLU A 119 5.99 -3.14 -12.08
CA GLU A 119 6.96 -3.60 -13.08
C GLU A 119 6.57 -3.15 -14.50
N LYS A 120 5.28 -3.27 -14.83
CA LYS A 120 4.74 -2.88 -16.14
C LYS A 120 5.00 -1.41 -16.50
N ILE A 121 5.05 -0.53 -15.50
CA ILE A 121 5.26 0.91 -15.70
C ILE A 121 6.70 1.35 -15.40
N GLY A 122 7.60 0.42 -15.10
CA GLY A 122 9.00 0.72 -14.77
C GLY A 122 9.21 1.34 -13.39
N MET A 123 8.23 1.21 -12.48
CA MET A 123 8.36 1.61 -11.09
C MET A 123 9.11 0.52 -10.32
N LYS A 124 10.04 0.92 -9.46
CA LYS A 124 10.70 -0.01 -8.55
C LYS A 124 9.69 -0.58 -7.56
N CYS A 125 9.76 -1.88 -7.31
CA CYS A 125 8.82 -2.53 -6.40
C CYS A 125 9.49 -3.57 -5.51
N VAL A 126 8.93 -3.75 -4.32
CA VAL A 126 9.38 -4.68 -3.29
C VAL A 126 8.18 -5.48 -2.79
N LEU A 127 8.28 -6.80 -2.86
CA LEU A 127 7.28 -7.69 -2.29
C LEU A 127 7.54 -7.89 -0.79
N VAL A 128 6.54 -7.67 0.04
CA VAL A 128 6.56 -8.11 1.44
C VAL A 128 6.03 -9.53 1.52
N ASP A 129 6.93 -10.50 1.57
CA ASP A 129 6.63 -11.94 1.60
C ASP A 129 6.85 -12.51 3.01
N ARG A 130 5.98 -12.14 3.96
CA ARG A 130 6.11 -12.50 5.38
C ARG A 130 6.22 -14.00 5.62
N ASN A 131 5.57 -14.79 4.80
CA ASN A 131 5.54 -16.25 4.92
C ASN A 131 6.59 -16.96 4.06
N ASN A 132 7.41 -16.21 3.30
CA ASN A 132 8.43 -16.74 2.39
C ASN A 132 7.88 -17.79 1.39
N ILE A 133 6.73 -17.50 0.81
CA ILE A 133 6.01 -18.41 -0.11
C ILE A 133 6.40 -18.14 -1.57
N CYS A 134 6.85 -16.92 -1.88
CA CYS A 134 7.15 -16.52 -3.24
C CYS A 134 8.48 -17.14 -3.73
N GLU A 135 8.38 -18.02 -4.72
CA GLU A 135 9.55 -18.66 -5.37
C GLU A 135 10.13 -17.81 -6.51
N LYS A 136 9.45 -16.74 -6.92
CA LYS A 136 9.92 -15.88 -8.01
C LYS A 136 11.17 -15.10 -7.59
N ASN A 137 12.06 -14.90 -8.56
CA ASN A 137 13.26 -14.08 -8.40
C ASN A 137 12.89 -12.60 -8.59
N ILE A 138 12.31 -12.01 -7.55
CA ILE A 138 11.92 -10.59 -7.49
C ILE A 138 12.48 -9.98 -6.20
N CYS A 139 12.59 -8.67 -6.16
CA CYS A 139 12.99 -7.98 -4.94
C CYS A 139 11.94 -8.23 -3.84
N LYS A 140 12.32 -8.87 -2.76
CA LYS A 140 11.41 -9.20 -1.66
C LYS A 140 12.07 -9.10 -0.30
N ILE A 141 11.24 -8.77 0.69
CA ILE A 141 11.59 -8.71 2.11
C ILE A 141 10.59 -9.55 2.92
N LYS A 142 11.02 -10.08 4.06
CA LYS A 142 10.14 -10.85 4.96
C LYS A 142 9.38 -9.98 5.94
N ASN A 143 9.94 -8.83 6.28
CA ASN A 143 9.36 -7.86 7.19
C ASN A 143 9.83 -6.45 6.82
N LEU A 144 9.19 -5.44 7.37
CA LEU A 144 9.47 -4.05 7.03
C LEU A 144 10.79 -3.52 7.62
N TYR A 145 11.39 -4.19 8.61
CA TYR A 145 12.72 -3.82 9.11
C TYR A 145 13.81 -3.95 8.03
N GLU A 146 13.58 -4.80 7.02
CA GLU A 146 14.53 -5.00 5.92
C GLU A 146 14.49 -3.90 4.85
N ILE A 147 13.54 -2.95 4.94
CA ILE A 147 13.36 -1.92 3.90
C ILE A 147 14.60 -1.04 3.70
N HIS A 148 15.34 -0.76 4.76
CA HIS A 148 16.58 0.02 4.67
C HIS A 148 17.64 -0.65 3.81
N ASN A 149 17.73 -1.99 3.83
CA ASN A 149 18.67 -2.73 2.99
C ASN A 149 18.35 -2.52 1.50
N VAL A 150 17.06 -2.44 1.16
CA VAL A 150 16.61 -2.17 -0.21
C VAL A 150 16.97 -0.74 -0.62
N LEU A 151 16.70 0.25 0.24
CA LEU A 151 16.99 1.65 -0.02
C LEU A 151 18.50 1.90 -0.17
N LEU A 152 19.33 1.27 0.66
CA LEU A 152 20.80 1.39 0.58
C LEU A 152 21.35 0.76 -0.70
N ASN A 153 20.84 -0.39 -1.12
CA ASN A 153 21.26 -1.03 -2.36
C ASN A 153 20.86 -0.21 -3.59
N ASP A 154 19.70 0.42 -3.56
CA ASP A 154 19.24 1.31 -4.62
C ASP A 154 20.14 2.54 -4.75
N ILE A 155 20.49 3.18 -3.64
CA ILE A 155 21.46 4.29 -3.58
C ILE A 155 22.85 3.83 -4.05
N GLY A 156 23.28 2.63 -3.68
CA GLY A 156 24.56 2.06 -4.09
C GLY A 156 24.65 1.85 -5.61
N GLN A 157 23.60 1.35 -6.24
CA GLN A 157 23.53 1.20 -7.71
C GLN A 157 23.57 2.56 -8.41
N TYR A 158 22.83 3.56 -7.93
CA TYR A 158 22.83 4.91 -8.48
C TYR A 158 24.22 5.56 -8.43
N ASN A 159 24.94 5.42 -7.32
CA ASN A 159 26.30 5.92 -7.18
C ASN A 159 27.31 5.21 -8.11
N THR A 160 27.12 3.92 -8.34
CA THR A 160 27.93 3.12 -9.27
C THR A 160 27.70 3.56 -10.71
N GLU A 161 26.48 3.80 -11.12
CA GLU A 161 26.14 4.31 -12.46
C GLU A 161 26.69 5.73 -12.70
N LEU A 162 26.63 6.62 -11.70
CA LEU A 162 27.23 7.94 -11.78
C LEU A 162 28.76 7.88 -11.91
N SER A 163 29.41 6.98 -11.18
CA SER A 163 30.87 6.80 -11.27
C SER A 163 31.29 6.25 -12.62
N ILE A 164 30.53 5.36 -13.24
CA ILE A 164 30.77 4.83 -14.58
C ILE A 164 30.60 5.94 -15.65
N ARG A 165 29.57 6.78 -15.51
CA ARG A 165 29.35 7.91 -16.44
C ARG A 165 30.43 9.00 -16.34
N SER A 166 30.95 9.24 -15.14
CA SER A 166 32.04 10.23 -14.93
C SER A 166 33.43 9.74 -15.40
N SER A 167 33.61 8.41 -15.50
CA SER A 167 34.87 7.82 -16.01
C SER A 167 34.87 7.62 -17.53
N ALA A 168 33.74 7.90 -18.19
CA ALA A 168 33.59 7.80 -19.66
C ALA A 168 33.69 9.16 -20.40
N GLN A 169 34.03 10.22 -19.69
CA GLN A 169 34.40 11.55 -20.23
C GLN A 169 35.91 11.78 -20.13
#